data_8cae5bbed257db42062c96f97e77f678
#
_entry.id   8cae5bbed257db42062c96f97e77f678
#
_cell.length_a   1.000
_cell.length_b   1.000
_cell.length_c   1.000
_cell.angle_alpha   90.00
_cell.angle_beta   90.00
_cell.angle_gamma   90.00
#
_symmetry.space_group_name_H-M   'P 1'
#
loop_
_entity.id
_entity.type
_entity.pdbx_description
1 polymer ?
#
loop_
_entity_poly.entity_id
_entity_poly.type
_entity_poly.pdbx_seq_one_letter_code
_entity_poly.pdbx_strand_id
1 'polypeptide(L)'
;MRERIRDKERLVHILTAIDNLTEGSKRYTVEDAEKDSIIFYGFVKQVEIIGEATYKLTKEFRAEHPEVEWEVIEGMRHVLVHGYYEITPHKVWHVIHNDLPILRPQIEKFIKEESDANN
;
A
#
# COMPACT_ATOMS: atom_id res chain seq x y z
N MET A 1 -2.94 18.55 12.47
CA MET A 1 -1.54 18.06 12.45
C MET A 1 -1.50 16.58 12.79
N ARG A 2 -0.75 15.80 12.01
CA ARG A 2 -0.61 14.37 12.27
C ARG A 2 0.44 14.14 13.35
N GLU A 3 0.18 13.18 14.22
CA GLU A 3 1.07 12.86 15.32
C GLU A 3 2.04 11.75 14.92
N ARG A 4 3.33 11.97 15.17
CA ARG A 4 4.40 11.01 14.84
C ARG A 4 4.15 9.64 15.47
N ILE A 5 3.60 9.59 16.67
CA ILE A 5 3.35 8.34 17.38
C ILE A 5 2.39 7.41 16.62
N ARG A 6 1.56 7.97 15.73
CA ARG A 6 0.63 7.19 14.92
C ARG A 6 1.26 6.63 13.64
N ASP A 7 2.49 7.01 13.34
CA ASP A 7 3.14 6.53 12.12
C ASP A 7 3.30 5.01 12.12
N LYS A 8 3.63 4.42 13.27
CA LYS A 8 3.71 2.96 13.37
C LYS A 8 2.40 2.31 12.97
N GLU A 9 1.28 2.83 13.44
CA GLU A 9 -0.05 2.31 13.11
C GLU A 9 -0.32 2.39 11.61
N ARG A 10 0.06 3.51 10.97
CA ARG A 10 -0.11 3.66 9.52
C ARG A 10 0.76 2.68 8.75
N LEU A 11 1.99 2.44 9.22
CA LEU A 11 2.88 1.46 8.61
C LEU A 11 2.30 0.05 8.71
N VAL A 12 1.69 -0.29 9.84
CA VAL A 12 1.02 -1.59 10.01
C VAL A 12 -0.14 -1.74 9.04
N HIS A 13 -0.91 -0.66 8.82
CA HIS A 13 -1.99 -0.68 7.83
C HIS A 13 -1.46 -0.94 6.42
N ILE A 14 -0.32 -0.32 6.07
CA ILE A 14 0.32 -0.55 4.77
C ILE A 14 0.76 -2.01 4.66
N LEU A 15 1.43 -2.54 5.68
CA LEU A 15 1.91 -3.92 5.65
C LEU A 15 0.76 -4.91 5.52
N THR A 16 -0.32 -4.70 6.28
CA THR A 16 -1.49 -5.57 6.22
C THR A 16 -2.10 -5.58 4.82
N ALA A 17 -2.22 -4.40 4.21
CA ALA A 17 -2.77 -4.31 2.85
C ALA A 17 -1.85 -4.99 1.83
N ILE A 18 -0.53 -4.85 1.98
CA ILE A 18 0.43 -5.55 1.12
C ILE A 18 0.22 -7.06 1.23
N ASP A 19 0.12 -7.57 2.46
CA ASP A 19 -0.06 -9.00 2.68
C ASP A 19 -1.41 -9.49 2.14
N ASN A 20 -2.46 -8.71 2.28
CA ASN A 20 -3.77 -9.05 1.71
C ASN A 20 -3.69 -9.18 0.18
N LEU A 21 -2.98 -8.26 -0.47
CA LEU A 21 -2.79 -8.30 -1.92
C LEU A 21 -1.96 -9.51 -2.34
N THR A 22 -0.88 -9.78 -1.63
CA THR A 22 -0.02 -10.93 -1.92
C THR A 22 -0.78 -12.24 -1.77
N GLU A 23 -1.49 -12.42 -0.67
CA GLU A 23 -2.29 -13.62 -0.43
C GLU A 23 -3.44 -13.74 -1.43
N GLY A 24 -4.10 -12.61 -1.75
CA GLY A 24 -5.16 -12.60 -2.75
C GLY A 24 -4.68 -13.05 -4.12
N SER A 25 -3.47 -12.63 -4.52
CA SER A 25 -2.92 -13.01 -5.81
C SER A 25 -2.52 -14.48 -5.89
N LYS A 26 -2.43 -15.18 -4.75
CA LYS A 26 -2.24 -16.64 -4.72
C LYS A 26 -3.56 -17.38 -4.85
N ARG A 27 -4.66 -16.75 -4.44
CA ARG A 27 -6.00 -17.36 -4.47
C ARG A 27 -6.74 -17.08 -5.76
N TYR A 28 -6.51 -15.92 -6.37
CA TYR A 28 -7.20 -15.47 -7.57
C TYR A 28 -6.18 -15.12 -8.65
N THR A 29 -6.56 -15.38 -9.90
CA THR A 29 -5.72 -14.99 -11.04
C THR A 29 -6.13 -13.61 -11.54
N VAL A 30 -5.29 -13.03 -12.40
CA VAL A 30 -5.65 -11.77 -13.06
C VAL A 30 -6.92 -11.94 -13.91
N GLU A 31 -7.11 -13.12 -14.50
CA GLU A 31 -8.31 -13.45 -15.27
C GLU A 31 -9.55 -13.47 -14.40
N ASP A 32 -9.45 -13.97 -13.18
CA ASP A 32 -10.57 -13.93 -12.22
C ASP A 32 -11.01 -12.49 -11.97
N ALA A 33 -10.05 -11.60 -11.78
CA ALA A 33 -10.33 -10.18 -11.55
C ALA A 33 -10.91 -9.50 -12.78
N GLU A 34 -10.51 -9.94 -13.97
CA GLU A 34 -11.09 -9.42 -15.22
C GLU A 34 -12.55 -9.80 -15.39
N LYS A 35 -12.92 -11.00 -14.92
CA LYS A 35 -14.28 -11.52 -15.07
C LYS A 35 -15.23 -11.13 -13.94
N ASP A 36 -14.70 -10.81 -12.77
CA ASP A 36 -15.52 -10.55 -11.58
C ASP A 36 -15.12 -9.23 -10.93
N SER A 37 -15.97 -8.22 -11.06
CA SER A 37 -15.70 -6.90 -10.53
C SER A 37 -15.63 -6.88 -9.00
N ILE A 38 -16.29 -7.79 -8.31
CA ILE A 38 -16.21 -7.88 -6.85
C ILE A 38 -14.79 -8.28 -6.44
N ILE A 39 -14.22 -9.25 -7.15
CA ILE A 39 -12.82 -9.65 -6.93
C ILE A 39 -11.91 -8.46 -7.22
N PHE A 40 -12.07 -7.84 -8.39
CA PHE A 40 -11.23 -6.73 -8.79
C PHE A 40 -11.27 -5.58 -7.78
N TYR A 41 -12.46 -5.14 -7.39
CA TYR A 41 -12.57 -4.02 -6.46
C TYR A 41 -12.09 -4.36 -5.06
N GLY A 42 -12.09 -5.64 -4.68
CA GLY A 42 -11.43 -6.07 -3.45
C GLY A 42 -9.93 -5.78 -3.49
N PHE A 43 -9.27 -6.08 -4.61
CA PHE A 43 -7.86 -5.76 -4.81
C PHE A 43 -7.63 -4.25 -4.85
N VAL A 44 -8.46 -3.53 -5.58
CA VAL A 44 -8.35 -2.07 -5.71
C VAL A 44 -8.46 -1.40 -4.34
N LYS A 45 -9.37 -1.91 -3.49
CA LYS A 45 -9.53 -1.35 -2.13
C LYS A 45 -8.24 -1.48 -1.32
N GLN A 46 -7.54 -2.59 -1.43
CA GLN A 46 -6.27 -2.76 -0.71
C GLN A 46 -5.20 -1.79 -1.23
N VAL A 47 -5.14 -1.59 -2.55
CA VAL A 47 -4.24 -0.59 -3.14
C VAL A 47 -4.55 0.81 -2.60
N GLU A 48 -5.84 1.14 -2.53
CA GLU A 48 -6.29 2.43 -2.00
C GLU A 48 -5.89 2.60 -0.53
N ILE A 49 -6.00 1.54 0.27
CA ILE A 49 -5.61 1.56 1.69
C ILE A 49 -4.12 1.90 1.83
N ILE A 50 -3.26 1.31 0.98
CA ILE A 50 -1.83 1.62 0.99
C ILE A 50 -1.61 3.12 0.75
N GLY A 51 -2.27 3.68 -0.26
CA GLY A 51 -2.15 5.10 -0.57
C GLY A 51 -2.66 5.99 0.55
N GLU A 52 -3.80 5.66 1.11
CA GLU A 52 -4.42 6.43 2.19
C GLU A 52 -3.56 6.43 3.45
N ALA A 53 -3.04 5.27 3.84
CA ALA A 53 -2.17 5.17 5.02
C ALA A 53 -0.88 5.94 4.80
N THR A 54 -0.31 5.88 3.60
CA THR A 54 0.89 6.63 3.24
C THR A 54 0.64 8.14 3.34
N TYR A 55 -0.50 8.58 2.85
CA TYR A 55 -0.89 9.99 2.93
C TYR A 55 -0.92 10.48 4.38
N LYS A 56 -1.28 9.61 5.32
CA LYS A 56 -1.40 9.97 6.74
C LYS A 56 -0.09 9.91 7.51
N LEU A 57 0.98 9.42 6.91
CA LEU A 57 2.31 9.46 7.54
C LEU A 57 2.75 10.90 7.72
N THR A 58 3.46 11.18 8.81
CA THR A 58 3.95 12.54 9.05
C THR A 58 5.02 12.92 8.04
N LYS A 59 5.13 14.21 7.77
CA LYS A 59 6.18 14.73 6.88
C LYS A 59 7.56 14.45 7.47
N GLU A 60 7.68 14.51 8.79
CA GLU A 60 8.91 14.19 9.50
C GLU A 60 9.38 12.77 9.19
N PHE A 61 8.48 11.79 9.32
CA PHE A 61 8.78 10.39 9.04
C PHE A 61 9.23 10.21 7.59
N ARG A 62 8.46 10.78 6.66
CA ARG A 62 8.73 10.62 5.22
C ARG A 62 10.08 11.26 4.84
N ALA A 63 10.42 12.37 5.46
CA ALA A 63 11.69 13.04 5.22
C ALA A 63 12.89 12.22 5.73
N GLU A 64 12.69 11.41 6.77
CA GLU A 64 13.72 10.52 7.30
C GLU A 64 13.98 9.30 6.43
N HIS A 65 13.06 9.00 5.50
CA HIS A 65 13.14 7.81 4.64
C HIS A 65 12.97 8.17 3.17
N PRO A 66 13.91 8.98 2.61
CA PRO A 66 13.77 9.43 1.22
C PRO A 66 14.01 8.32 0.19
N GLU A 67 14.47 7.15 0.62
CA GLU A 67 14.67 6.01 -0.26
C GLU A 67 13.36 5.42 -0.78
N VAL A 68 12.23 5.76 -0.15
CA VAL A 68 10.90 5.35 -0.61
C VAL A 68 10.23 6.50 -1.35
N GLU A 69 9.63 6.20 -2.50
CA GLU A 69 8.92 7.21 -3.29
C GLU A 69 7.51 7.41 -2.73
N TRP A 70 7.45 8.09 -1.58
CA TRP A 70 6.19 8.26 -0.84
C TRP A 70 5.09 8.93 -1.67
N GLU A 71 5.44 9.90 -2.50
CA GLU A 71 4.45 10.62 -3.31
C GLU A 71 3.80 9.71 -4.33
N VAL A 72 4.56 8.78 -4.92
CA VAL A 72 4.03 7.82 -5.87
C VAL A 72 3.07 6.86 -5.16
N ILE A 73 3.48 6.35 -3.99
CA ILE A 73 2.66 5.40 -3.22
C ILE A 73 1.40 6.09 -2.72
N GLU A 74 1.52 7.31 -2.23
CA GLU A 74 0.38 8.10 -1.78
C GLU A 74 -0.67 8.26 -2.88
N GLY A 75 -0.23 8.35 -4.13
CA GLY A 75 -1.13 8.48 -5.27
C GLY A 75 -2.10 7.31 -5.43
N MET A 76 -1.81 6.17 -4.84
CA MET A 76 -2.69 5.00 -4.90
C MET A 76 -4.05 5.24 -4.25
N ARG A 77 -4.16 6.24 -3.36
CA ARG A 77 -5.44 6.58 -2.72
C ARG A 77 -6.48 7.14 -3.71
N HIS A 78 -6.04 7.53 -4.91
CA HIS A 78 -6.91 8.13 -5.91
C HIS A 78 -7.40 7.16 -6.99
N VAL A 79 -7.02 5.87 -6.91
CA VAL A 79 -7.31 4.93 -7.99
C VAL A 79 -8.80 4.80 -8.29
N LEU A 80 -9.67 4.91 -7.28
CA LEU A 80 -11.12 4.84 -7.49
C LEU A 80 -11.74 6.18 -7.84
N VAL A 81 -11.12 7.29 -7.42
CA VAL A 81 -11.69 8.64 -7.59
C VAL A 81 -11.29 9.24 -8.93
N HIS A 82 -10.01 9.11 -9.28
CA HIS A 82 -9.47 9.80 -10.45
C HIS A 82 -9.00 8.87 -11.55
N GLY A 83 -8.73 7.62 -11.22
CA GLY A 83 -8.12 6.69 -12.15
C GLY A 83 -8.91 5.40 -12.37
N TYR A 84 -10.18 5.36 -11.99
CA TYR A 84 -10.96 4.13 -12.08
C TYR A 84 -11.03 3.59 -13.52
N TYR A 85 -10.97 4.45 -14.50
CA TYR A 85 -10.94 4.05 -15.91
C TYR A 85 -9.55 3.69 -16.39
N GLU A 86 -8.52 4.00 -15.61
CA GLU A 86 -7.12 3.71 -15.94
C GLU A 86 -6.59 2.49 -15.22
N ILE A 87 -7.17 2.16 -14.06
CA ILE A 87 -6.71 1.01 -13.30
C ILE A 87 -7.25 -0.27 -13.94
N THR A 88 -6.39 -1.25 -14.13
CA THR A 88 -6.75 -2.53 -14.71
C THR A 88 -6.24 -3.66 -13.83
N PRO A 89 -6.82 -4.86 -13.93
CA PRO A 89 -6.28 -6.02 -13.20
C PRO A 89 -4.81 -6.26 -13.47
N HIS A 90 -4.36 -6.13 -14.73
CA HIS A 90 -2.95 -6.32 -15.08
C HIS A 90 -2.04 -5.32 -14.35
N LYS A 91 -2.47 -4.07 -14.24
CA LYS A 91 -1.69 -3.05 -13.52
C LYS A 91 -1.59 -3.38 -12.02
N VAL A 92 -2.69 -3.86 -11.43
CA VAL A 92 -2.69 -4.27 -10.03
C VAL A 92 -1.73 -5.45 -9.82
N TRP A 93 -1.80 -6.46 -10.67
CA TRP A 93 -0.91 -7.62 -10.59
C TRP A 93 0.55 -7.24 -10.79
N HIS A 94 0.83 -6.27 -11.67
CA HIS A 94 2.18 -5.75 -11.83
C HIS A 94 2.70 -5.14 -10.53
N VAL A 95 1.89 -4.33 -9.86
CA VAL A 95 2.25 -3.73 -8.56
C VAL A 95 2.56 -4.82 -7.54
N ILE A 96 1.70 -5.84 -7.44
CA ILE A 96 1.85 -6.92 -6.47
C ILE A 96 3.16 -7.69 -6.70
N HIS A 97 3.51 -7.97 -7.94
CA HIS A 97 4.65 -8.83 -8.25
C HIS A 97 5.98 -8.08 -8.40
N ASN A 98 5.94 -6.78 -8.69
CA ASN A 98 7.15 -6.01 -8.97
C ASN A 98 7.46 -4.95 -7.93
N ASP A 99 6.43 -4.24 -7.44
CA ASP A 99 6.65 -3.10 -6.53
C ASP A 99 6.56 -3.49 -5.05
N LEU A 100 5.55 -4.28 -4.69
CA LEU A 100 5.32 -4.63 -3.28
C LEU A 100 6.41 -5.52 -2.69
N PRO A 101 7.04 -6.44 -3.43
CA PRO A 101 8.15 -7.22 -2.87
C PRO A 101 9.35 -6.36 -2.46
N ILE A 102 9.51 -5.19 -3.05
CA ILE A 102 10.57 -4.24 -2.68
C ILE A 102 10.11 -3.42 -1.47
N LEU A 103 8.88 -2.95 -1.49
CA LEU A 103 8.35 -2.08 -0.43
C LEU A 103 8.16 -2.81 0.90
N ARG A 104 7.71 -4.06 0.85
CA ARG A 104 7.36 -4.82 2.07
C ARG A 104 8.48 -4.87 3.11
N PRO A 105 9.70 -5.27 2.76
CA PRO A 105 10.77 -5.32 3.76
C PRO A 105 11.16 -3.94 4.29
N GLN A 106 11.00 -2.90 3.49
CA GLN A 106 11.23 -1.53 3.95
C GLN A 106 10.21 -1.16 5.03
N ILE A 107 8.94 -1.47 4.79
CA ILE A 107 7.87 -1.17 5.76
C ILE A 107 8.09 -1.97 7.05
N GLU A 108 8.45 -3.24 6.96
CA GLU A 108 8.74 -4.06 8.14
C GLU A 108 9.87 -3.44 8.99
N LYS A 109 10.93 -3.00 8.32
CA LYS A 109 12.05 -2.36 8.99
C LYS A 109 11.62 -1.08 9.71
N PHE A 110 10.81 -0.25 9.04
CA PHE A 110 10.33 1.00 9.63
C PHE A 110 9.44 0.74 10.84
N ILE A 111 8.59 -0.28 10.79
CA ILE A 111 7.74 -0.66 11.93
C ILE A 111 8.61 -1.01 13.13
N LYS A 112 9.66 -1.79 12.89
CA LYS A 112 10.59 -2.17 13.96
C LYS A 112 11.28 -0.96 14.56
N GLU A 113 11.76 -0.06 13.70
CA GLU A 113 12.46 1.14 14.14
C GLU A 113 11.53 2.06 14.94
N GLU A 114 10.29 2.23 14.51
CA GLU A 114 9.32 3.05 15.25
C GLU A 114 8.93 2.39 16.57
N SER A 115 8.86 1.07 16.62
CA SER A 115 8.60 0.34 17.85
C SER A 115 9.72 0.53 18.86
N ASP A 116 10.97 0.44 18.42
CA ASP A 116 12.13 0.59 19.27
C ASP A 116 12.26 2.03 19.78
N ALA A 117 11.96 3.01 18.92
CA ALA A 117 12.04 4.42 19.28
C ALA A 117 10.99 4.83 20.31
N ASN A 118 9.86 4.09 20.41
CA ASN A 118 8.76 4.39 21.31
C ASN A 118 8.83 3.61 22.63
N ASN A 119 9.88 2.83 22.82
CA ASN A 119 10.09 2.08 24.08
C ASN A 119 11.02 2.81 25.02
#